data_5c31a924d9d7c3df08537dec0a9c29ce
#
_entry.id   5c31a924d9d7c3df08537dec0a9c29ce
#
_cell.length_a   1.000
_cell.length_b   1.000
_cell.length_c   1.000
_cell.angle_alpha   90.00
_cell.angle_beta   90.00
_cell.angle_gamma   90.00
#
_symmetry.space_group_name_H-M   'P 1'
#
loop_
_entity.id
_entity.type
_entity.pdbx_description
1 polymer ?
#
loop_
_entity_poly.entity_id
_entity_poly.type
_entity_poly.pdbx_seq_one_letter_code
_entity_poly.pdbx_strand_id
1 'polypeptide(L)'
;MKRLLFSMAVIAMTLCASAQVATDSLASKIIIIPHIAITSDIPEQAQNLMMDRMKRILLKNGIVDISDRSRFVLTVKSNVTDGEWTATIPPKYAMVVEFTFYVGDVESGILYASRKKKKKVAADSEEEAYM
;
A
#
# COMPACT_ATOMS: atom_id res chain seq x y z
N MET A 1 -13.49 44.47 42.16
CA MET A 1 -12.79 43.20 42.16
C MET A 1 -13.46 42.11 41.30
N LYS A 2 -14.76 41.98 41.24
CA LYS A 2 -15.43 40.96 40.40
C LYS A 2 -15.25 41.13 38.86
N ARG A 3 -15.03 42.35 38.39
CA ARG A 3 -14.83 42.62 36.93
C ARG A 3 -13.41 42.31 36.42
N LEU A 4 -12.41 42.32 37.30
CA LEU A 4 -11.02 41.98 36.96
C LEU A 4 -10.81 40.45 36.80
N LEU A 5 -11.54 39.66 37.59
CA LEU A 5 -11.48 38.21 37.50
C LEU A 5 -12.12 37.65 36.20
N PHE A 6 -13.13 38.35 35.67
CA PHE A 6 -13.80 37.96 34.43
C PHE A 6 -12.93 38.25 33.21
N SER A 7 -12.13 39.31 33.25
CA SER A 7 -11.24 39.68 32.14
C SER A 7 -10.03 38.73 32.05
N MET A 8 -9.52 38.22 33.16
CA MET A 8 -8.44 37.24 33.18
C MET A 8 -8.89 35.84 32.67
N ALA A 9 -10.14 35.47 32.91
CA ALA A 9 -10.66 34.17 32.41
C ALA A 9 -10.85 34.17 30.90
N VAL A 10 -11.18 35.27 30.28
CA VAL A 10 -11.35 35.40 28.83
C VAL A 10 -9.98 35.35 28.10
N ILE A 11 -8.92 35.91 28.70
CA ILE A 11 -7.57 35.89 28.11
C ILE A 11 -6.97 34.50 28.18
N ALA A 12 -7.29 33.70 29.19
CA ALA A 12 -6.80 32.31 29.32
C ALA A 12 -7.43 31.36 28.27
N MET A 13 -8.65 31.63 27.79
CA MET A 13 -9.33 30.81 26.77
C MET A 13 -8.83 31.08 25.34
N THR A 14 -8.25 32.24 25.06
CA THR A 14 -7.75 32.57 23.72
C THR A 14 -6.36 31.96 23.40
N LEU A 15 -5.62 31.54 24.41
CA LEU A 15 -4.29 30.93 24.22
C LEU A 15 -4.30 29.42 23.89
N CYS A 16 -5.43 28.76 24.04
CA CYS A 16 -5.53 27.32 23.70
C CYS A 16 -5.91 27.04 22.24
N ALA A 17 -6.27 28.05 21.46
CA ALA A 17 -6.73 27.84 20.07
C ALA A 17 -5.59 27.78 19.03
N SER A 18 -4.37 28.13 19.38
CA SER A 18 -3.26 28.18 18.43
C SER A 18 -2.36 26.93 18.45
N ALA A 19 -2.62 25.96 19.31
CA ALA A 19 -1.80 24.75 19.40
C ALA A 19 -2.24 23.61 18.45
N GLN A 20 -3.38 23.74 17.77
CA GLN A 20 -3.91 22.66 16.91
C GLN A 20 -3.59 22.80 15.41
N VAL A 21 -3.02 23.91 14.97
CA VAL A 21 -2.74 24.12 13.53
C VAL A 21 -1.34 23.65 13.11
N ALA A 22 -0.45 23.38 14.05
CA ALA A 22 0.94 23.00 13.73
C ALA A 22 1.15 21.49 13.54
N THR A 23 0.17 20.64 13.85
CA THR A 23 0.36 19.18 13.80
C THR A 23 -0.03 18.59 12.45
N ASP A 24 -0.85 19.25 11.65
CA ASP A 24 -1.27 18.75 10.34
C ASP A 24 -0.30 19.05 9.19
N SER A 25 0.63 19.98 9.36
CA SER A 25 1.60 20.30 8.30
C SER A 25 2.89 19.48 8.38
N LEU A 26 3.07 18.70 9.44
CA LEU A 26 4.20 17.78 9.66
C LEU A 26 3.80 16.30 9.63
N ALA A 27 2.59 15.97 9.25
CA ALA A 27 2.30 14.67 8.65
C ALA A 27 3.11 14.63 7.36
N SER A 28 4.41 14.44 7.52
CA SER A 28 5.41 14.32 6.49
C SER A 28 4.83 13.36 5.47
N LYS A 29 4.62 13.88 4.30
CA LYS A 29 4.14 13.18 3.12
C LYS A 29 4.94 11.90 3.00
N ILE A 30 4.42 10.81 3.53
CA ILE A 30 5.07 9.51 3.44
C ILE A 30 4.94 9.11 1.98
N ILE A 31 6.08 9.08 1.30
CA ILE A 31 6.16 8.66 -0.09
C ILE A 31 6.53 7.19 -0.09
N ILE A 32 5.68 6.37 -0.70
CA ILE A 32 5.92 4.95 -0.88
C ILE A 32 5.96 4.66 -2.38
N ILE A 33 7.02 4.02 -2.85
CA ILE A 33 7.16 3.61 -4.24
C ILE A 33 6.76 2.13 -4.36
N PRO A 34 5.88 1.76 -5.30
CA PRO A 34 5.61 0.35 -5.59
C PRO A 34 6.82 -0.26 -6.32
N HIS A 35 7.22 -1.45 -5.92
CA HIS A 35 8.29 -2.21 -6.53
C HIS A 35 7.92 -3.69 -6.60
N ILE A 36 8.22 -4.35 -7.71
CA ILE A 36 8.09 -5.80 -7.85
C ILE A 36 9.50 -6.39 -7.90
N ALA A 37 9.77 -7.34 -7.02
CA ALA A 37 11.05 -8.02 -7.01
C ALA A 37 11.25 -8.81 -8.31
N ILE A 38 12.42 -8.67 -8.94
CA ILE A 38 12.78 -9.32 -10.21
C ILE A 38 12.77 -10.86 -10.09
N THR A 39 12.86 -11.38 -8.88
CA THR A 39 12.82 -12.82 -8.56
C THR A 39 11.41 -13.38 -8.44
N SER A 40 10.38 -12.61 -8.76
CA SER A 40 9.01 -13.11 -8.71
C SER A 40 8.71 -13.97 -9.94
N ASP A 41 8.14 -15.14 -9.74
CA ASP A 41 7.68 -16.06 -10.81
C ASP A 41 6.44 -15.52 -11.55
N ILE A 42 6.19 -14.22 -11.45
CA ILE A 42 5.06 -13.53 -12.07
C ILE A 42 5.41 -13.20 -13.52
N PRO A 43 4.59 -13.56 -14.51
CA PRO A 43 4.78 -13.15 -15.90
C PRO A 43 4.89 -11.64 -16.05
N GLU A 44 5.73 -11.15 -16.98
CA GLU A 44 6.03 -9.72 -17.16
C GLU A 44 4.77 -8.86 -17.36
N GLN A 45 3.81 -9.35 -18.14
CA GLN A 45 2.54 -8.66 -18.37
C GLN A 45 1.74 -8.47 -17.07
N ALA A 46 1.71 -9.52 -16.23
CA ALA A 46 1.05 -9.47 -14.94
C ALA A 46 1.80 -8.56 -13.95
N GLN A 47 3.15 -8.50 -14.03
CA GLN A 47 3.95 -7.56 -13.23
C GLN A 47 3.58 -6.10 -13.53
N ASN A 48 3.48 -5.74 -14.81
CA ASN A 48 3.12 -4.38 -15.23
C ASN A 48 1.73 -3.98 -14.74
N LEU A 49 0.74 -4.88 -14.90
CA LEU A 49 -0.61 -4.64 -14.43
C LEU A 49 -0.69 -4.50 -12.90
N MET A 50 0.06 -5.33 -12.19
CA MET A 50 0.14 -5.29 -10.73
C MET A 50 0.80 -4.01 -10.24
N MET A 51 1.88 -3.55 -10.91
CA MET A 51 2.52 -2.28 -10.66
C MET A 51 1.55 -1.12 -10.80
N ASP A 52 0.78 -1.08 -11.89
CA ASP A 52 -0.23 -0.04 -12.12
C ASP A 52 -1.34 -0.05 -11.06
N ARG A 53 -1.78 -1.23 -10.64
CA ARG A 53 -2.77 -1.35 -9.56
C ARG A 53 -2.21 -0.85 -8.22
N MET A 54 -0.97 -1.19 -7.88
CA MET A 54 -0.31 -0.68 -6.68
C MET A 54 -0.18 0.84 -6.72
N LYS A 55 0.26 1.42 -7.83
CA LYS A 55 0.31 2.88 -8.04
C LYS A 55 -1.05 3.53 -7.81
N ARG A 56 -2.11 2.99 -8.40
CA ARG A 56 -3.48 3.52 -8.23
C ARG A 56 -3.96 3.46 -6.78
N ILE A 57 -3.64 2.40 -6.05
CA ILE A 57 -3.99 2.27 -4.64
C ILE A 57 -3.26 3.33 -3.81
N LEU A 58 -1.97 3.52 -4.03
CA LEU A 58 -1.16 4.52 -3.35
C LEU A 58 -1.67 5.93 -3.66
N LEU A 59 -1.94 6.24 -4.93
CA LEU A 59 -2.54 7.52 -5.37
C LEU A 59 -3.87 7.80 -4.69
N LYS A 60 -4.76 6.81 -4.67
CA LYS A 60 -6.08 6.94 -4.04
C LYS A 60 -6.00 7.24 -2.54
N ASN A 61 -4.93 6.82 -1.89
CA ASN A 61 -4.66 7.06 -0.48
C ASN A 61 -3.76 8.28 -0.22
N GLY A 62 -3.40 9.04 -1.25
CA GLY A 62 -2.58 10.25 -1.11
C GLY A 62 -1.12 9.99 -0.71
N ILE A 63 -0.62 8.77 -0.95
CA ILE A 63 0.70 8.30 -0.50
C ILE A 63 1.77 8.42 -1.60
N VAL A 64 1.38 8.72 -2.84
CA VAL A 64 2.31 8.77 -3.97
C VAL A 64 2.86 10.16 -4.19
N ASP A 65 4.16 10.24 -4.46
CA ASP A 65 4.77 11.34 -5.18
C ASP A 65 5.39 10.83 -6.49
N ILE A 66 5.54 11.73 -7.44
CA ILE A 66 6.12 11.46 -8.77
C ILE A 66 7.65 11.34 -8.69
N SER A 67 8.24 11.54 -7.51
CA SER A 67 9.68 11.42 -7.32
C SER A 67 10.11 9.94 -7.30
N ASP A 68 10.99 9.57 -8.20
CA ASP A 68 11.57 8.21 -8.30
C ASP A 68 12.48 7.84 -7.12
N ARG A 69 12.54 8.64 -6.08
CA ARG A 69 13.41 8.45 -4.93
C ARG A 69 12.63 8.46 -3.63
N SER A 70 12.25 7.29 -3.19
CA SER A 70 11.76 7.09 -1.82
C SER A 70 12.52 5.97 -1.16
N ARG A 71 12.80 6.13 0.14
CA ARG A 71 13.38 5.06 0.95
C ARG A 71 12.33 4.01 1.33
N PHE A 72 11.04 4.34 1.23
CA PHE A 72 9.96 3.41 1.54
C PHE A 72 9.42 2.75 0.28
N VAL A 73 9.29 1.44 0.31
CA VAL A 73 8.78 0.64 -0.81
C VAL A 73 7.60 -0.22 -0.39
N LEU A 74 6.64 -0.35 -1.29
CA LEU A 74 5.61 -1.38 -1.26
C LEU A 74 6.01 -2.45 -2.27
N THR A 75 6.33 -3.65 -1.81
CA THR A 75 6.66 -4.78 -2.68
C THR A 75 5.67 -5.92 -2.49
N VAL A 76 5.59 -6.77 -3.50
CA VAL A 76 4.75 -7.96 -3.49
C VAL A 76 5.57 -9.18 -3.89
N LYS A 77 5.34 -10.27 -3.17
CA LYS A 77 5.84 -11.61 -3.52
C LYS A 77 4.64 -12.50 -3.79
N SER A 78 4.66 -13.22 -4.89
CA SER A 78 3.69 -14.27 -5.20
C SER A 78 4.26 -15.64 -4.89
N ASN A 79 3.40 -16.54 -4.49
CA ASN A 79 3.68 -17.97 -4.40
C ASN A 79 2.47 -18.70 -4.99
N VAL A 80 2.71 -19.51 -6.00
CA VAL A 80 1.67 -20.30 -6.66
C VAL A 80 1.69 -21.71 -6.08
N THR A 81 0.52 -22.18 -5.69
CA THR A 81 0.30 -23.54 -5.25
C THR A 81 -0.87 -24.13 -6.02
N ASP A 82 -0.81 -25.43 -6.27
CA ASP A 82 -1.92 -26.18 -6.86
C ASP A 82 -2.38 -25.65 -8.24
N GLY A 83 -1.44 -25.47 -9.19
CA GLY A 83 -1.79 -25.18 -10.59
C GLY A 83 -2.20 -26.45 -11.33
N GLU A 84 -3.45 -26.55 -11.78
CA GLU A 84 -3.98 -27.69 -12.53
C GLU A 84 -5.02 -27.27 -13.57
N TRP A 85 -5.12 -28.05 -14.65
CA TRP A 85 -6.21 -27.90 -15.60
C TRP A 85 -7.49 -28.57 -15.09
N THR A 86 -8.60 -27.84 -15.14
CA THR A 86 -9.90 -28.38 -14.75
C THR A 86 -10.45 -29.34 -15.81
N ALA A 87 -11.24 -30.31 -15.39
CA ALA A 87 -11.95 -31.23 -16.30
C ALA A 87 -13.21 -30.59 -16.93
N THR A 88 -13.35 -29.28 -16.92
CA THR A 88 -14.47 -28.54 -17.51
C THR A 88 -14.34 -28.42 -19.04
N ILE A 89 -15.42 -28.14 -19.74
CA ILE A 89 -15.44 -27.90 -21.18
C ILE A 89 -15.92 -26.46 -21.42
N PRO A 90 -15.07 -25.52 -21.89
CA PRO A 90 -13.63 -25.70 -22.12
C PRO A 90 -12.81 -25.86 -20.81
N PRO A 91 -11.66 -26.52 -20.87
CA PRO A 91 -10.80 -26.66 -19.70
C PRO A 91 -10.27 -25.30 -19.28
N LYS A 92 -10.14 -25.07 -17.97
CA LYS A 92 -9.58 -23.85 -17.39
C LYS A 92 -8.38 -24.17 -16.51
N TYR A 93 -7.40 -23.27 -16.48
CA TYR A 93 -6.28 -23.38 -15.59
C TYR A 93 -6.70 -22.83 -14.21
N ALA A 94 -6.74 -23.70 -13.22
CA ALA A 94 -7.06 -23.35 -11.84
C ALA A 94 -5.80 -23.34 -11.00
N MET A 95 -5.56 -22.25 -10.29
CA MET A 95 -4.43 -22.14 -9.36
C MET A 95 -4.81 -21.40 -8.11
N VAL A 96 -4.01 -21.63 -7.06
CA VAL A 96 -4.10 -20.87 -5.83
C VAL A 96 -2.87 -19.98 -5.74
N VAL A 97 -3.08 -18.67 -5.75
CA VAL A 97 -2.01 -17.68 -5.62
C VAL A 97 -2.05 -17.07 -4.24
N GLU A 98 -0.93 -17.11 -3.56
CA GLU A 98 -0.71 -16.37 -2.31
C GLU A 98 0.15 -15.15 -2.61
N PHE A 99 -0.41 -13.97 -2.41
CA PHE A 99 0.32 -12.71 -2.47
C PHE A 99 0.72 -12.27 -1.07
N THR A 100 1.98 -11.94 -0.89
CA THR A 100 2.46 -11.30 0.33
C THR A 100 2.94 -9.90 -0.01
N PHE A 101 2.27 -8.90 0.55
CA PHE A 101 2.63 -7.51 0.40
C PHE A 101 3.52 -7.10 1.57
N TYR A 102 4.57 -6.35 1.29
CA TYR A 102 5.52 -5.84 2.26
C TYR A 102 5.68 -4.34 2.10
N VAL A 103 5.67 -3.63 3.22
CA VAL A 103 6.06 -2.23 3.30
C VAL A 103 7.32 -2.14 4.13
N GLY A 104 8.37 -1.62 3.55
CA GLY A 104 9.67 -1.57 4.20
C GLY A 104 10.49 -0.35 3.81
N ASP A 105 11.58 -0.18 4.51
CA ASP A 105 12.58 0.84 4.30
C ASP A 105 13.83 0.20 3.70
N VAL A 106 14.17 0.57 2.46
CA VAL A 106 15.32 -0.01 1.75
C VAL A 106 16.67 0.46 2.28
N GLU A 107 16.72 1.62 2.94
CA GLU A 107 17.97 2.13 3.52
C GLU A 107 18.32 1.44 4.84
N SER A 108 17.33 1.25 5.71
CA SER A 108 17.54 0.60 7.02
C SER A 108 17.34 -0.90 7.00
N GLY A 109 16.72 -1.45 5.93
CA GLY A 109 16.33 -2.87 5.84
C GLY A 109 15.19 -3.25 6.79
N ILE A 110 14.47 -2.28 7.34
CA ILE A 110 13.39 -2.52 8.30
C ILE A 110 12.09 -2.81 7.55
N LEU A 111 11.45 -3.92 7.92
CA LEU A 111 10.12 -4.25 7.48
C LEU A 111 9.10 -3.68 8.48
N TYR A 112 8.24 -2.77 8.02
CA TYR A 112 7.22 -2.13 8.87
C TYR A 112 5.91 -2.90 8.93
N ALA A 113 5.50 -3.48 7.80
CA ALA A 113 4.26 -4.21 7.71
C ALA A 113 4.33 -5.29 6.63
N SER A 114 3.61 -6.38 6.87
CA SER A 114 3.37 -7.40 5.86
C SER A 114 1.92 -7.89 5.92
N ARG A 115 1.36 -8.22 4.76
CA ARG A 115 0.02 -8.79 4.67
C ARG A 115 -0.05 -9.85 3.60
N LYS A 116 -0.55 -11.02 3.97
CA LYS A 116 -0.80 -12.13 3.06
C LYS A 116 -2.24 -12.13 2.58
N LYS A 117 -2.42 -12.46 1.31
CA LYS A 117 -3.73 -12.66 0.71
C LYS A 117 -3.68 -13.87 -0.22
N LYS A 118 -4.54 -14.84 0.02
CA LYS A 118 -4.66 -16.05 -0.78
C LYS A 118 -5.92 -15.96 -1.65
N LYS A 119 -5.80 -16.32 -2.91
CA LYS A 119 -6.92 -16.30 -3.85
C LYS A 119 -6.86 -17.54 -4.74
N LYS A 120 -8.01 -18.20 -4.90
CA LYS A 120 -8.19 -19.25 -5.92
C LYS A 120 -8.70 -18.58 -7.20
N VAL A 121 -8.06 -18.87 -8.31
CA VAL A 121 -8.37 -18.31 -9.62
C VAL A 121 -8.50 -19.45 -10.62
N ALA A 122 -9.41 -19.30 -11.57
CA ALA A 122 -9.54 -20.16 -12.75
C ALA A 122 -9.64 -19.26 -13.98
N ALA A 123 -8.77 -19.47 -14.96
CA ALA A 123 -8.68 -18.68 -16.18
C ALA A 123 -8.42 -19.57 -17.40
N ASP A 124 -8.47 -19.00 -18.60
CA ASP A 124 -8.25 -19.74 -19.83
C ASP A 124 -6.76 -20.01 -20.09
N SER A 125 -5.88 -19.28 -19.40
CA SER A 125 -4.41 -19.51 -19.40
C SER A 125 -3.80 -19.26 -18.04
N GLU A 126 -2.56 -19.72 -17.85
CA GLU A 126 -1.78 -19.45 -16.64
C GLU A 126 -1.52 -17.94 -16.48
N GLU A 127 -1.16 -17.24 -17.55
CA GLU A 127 -0.90 -15.79 -17.52
C GLU A 127 -2.15 -15.00 -17.14
N GLU A 128 -3.30 -15.39 -17.67
CA GLU A 128 -4.58 -14.74 -17.38
C GLU A 128 -5.01 -14.96 -15.92
N ALA A 129 -4.60 -16.07 -15.31
CA ALA A 129 -4.88 -16.36 -13.91
C ALA A 129 -4.18 -15.39 -12.93
N TYR A 130 -3.12 -14.69 -13.36
CA TYR A 130 -2.47 -13.64 -12.55
C TYR A 130 -3.15 -12.27 -12.69
N MET A 131 -3.98 -12.05 -13.68
CA MET A 131 -4.65 -10.78 -13.99
C MET A 131 -6.02 -10.64 -13.31
#